data_154729ea3981926da77da26878e8fa25
#
_entry.id   154729ea3981926da77da26878e8fa25
#
_cell.length_a   1.000
_cell.length_b   1.000
_cell.length_c   1.000
_cell.angle_alpha   90.00
_cell.angle_beta   90.00
_cell.angle_gamma   90.00
#
_symmetry.space_group_name_H-M   'P 1'
#
loop_
_entity.id
_entity.type
_entity.pdbx_description
1 polymer ?
#
loop_
_entity_poly.entity_id
_entity_poly.type
_entity_poly.pdbx_seq_one_letter_code
_entity_poly.pdbx_strand_id
1 'polypeptide(L)'
;LDKDIHIEAYFYDNDEENPETIGEVPVFCLNKHTDIQALNLSLDYPVYLGTRGVFHERITEILKKIGFKIIKPVTVEMDLTLRNQYLEKYYTSIGREFIKLDKLKGLPSSTSANAGLINSSLTNINFGLTNEISASVYVVKSPFDRPLQQEYPLASYERQIYAGAVFAENSPDLLPENALRDDTGDNISAKNKQFCELTALYWLWKHAGEDIIGLAHYRRHFLLPQDWKERMLNNQINVILPTPLYVAPSVEENFKSRHDPSDWEFMMQYLKNNHPEDFQSANKFFKGNLYSPCNMFVMKREVLDALCTWLFPILFQVADHGGQKEDSYLNRYPGFISERLISLFFEINRSRFNLVYADKNFLP
;
A
#
# COMPACT_ATOMS: atom_id res chain seq x y z
N LEU A 1 -3.31 5.11 18.50
CA LEU A 1 -4.20 5.74 19.47
C LEU A 1 -3.40 5.98 20.74
N ASP A 2 -3.47 7.21 21.24
CA ASP A 2 -2.83 7.55 22.52
C ASP A 2 -3.48 6.69 23.61
N LYS A 3 -2.69 6.11 24.51
CA LYS A 3 -3.21 5.25 25.58
C LYS A 3 -4.16 5.98 26.53
N ASP A 4 -4.25 7.31 26.39
CA ASP A 4 -5.08 8.18 27.20
C ASP A 4 -6.49 8.42 26.61
N ILE A 5 -6.80 7.86 25.44
CA ILE A 5 -8.14 7.94 24.83
C ILE A 5 -8.89 6.65 25.13
N HIS A 6 -9.92 6.76 25.96
CA HIS A 6 -10.86 5.67 26.18
C HIS A 6 -11.91 5.68 25.05
N ILE A 7 -12.09 4.55 24.38
CA ILE A 7 -13.08 4.37 23.31
C ILE A 7 -14.27 3.61 23.92
N GLU A 8 -15.44 4.23 23.93
CA GLU A 8 -16.66 3.64 24.49
C GLU A 8 -17.33 2.68 23.50
N ALA A 9 -17.28 2.97 22.20
CA ALA A 9 -17.91 2.16 21.17
C ALA A 9 -17.32 2.43 19.78
N TYR A 10 -17.42 1.43 18.90
CA TYR A 10 -17.24 1.59 17.46
C TYR A 10 -18.60 1.52 16.75
N PHE A 11 -18.75 2.32 15.69
CA PHE A 11 -19.93 2.31 14.84
C PHE A 11 -19.55 2.02 13.39
N TYR A 12 -20.37 1.26 12.69
CA TYR A 12 -20.30 1.06 11.25
C TYR A 12 -21.65 1.25 10.58
N ASP A 13 -21.69 1.50 9.26
CA ASP A 13 -22.88 1.88 8.52
C ASP A 13 -23.14 1.08 7.25
N ASN A 14 -22.46 -0.04 7.09
CA ASN A 14 -22.62 -0.98 5.98
C ASN A 14 -23.39 -2.23 6.41
N ASP A 15 -23.75 -3.08 5.43
CA ASP A 15 -24.46 -4.34 5.66
C ASP A 15 -23.48 -5.52 5.86
N GLU A 16 -22.18 -5.25 5.94
CA GLU A 16 -21.16 -6.26 6.20
C GLU A 16 -21.27 -6.80 7.62
N GLU A 17 -20.99 -8.08 7.80
CA GLU A 17 -20.82 -8.66 9.12
C GLU A 17 -19.51 -8.12 9.74
N ASN A 18 -19.66 -7.47 10.87
CA ASN A 18 -18.53 -6.99 11.66
C ASN A 18 -18.53 -7.73 13.00
N PRO A 19 -17.37 -7.88 13.65
CA PRO A 19 -17.31 -8.51 14.98
C PRO A 19 -18.13 -7.69 15.99
N GLU A 20 -18.67 -8.35 16.98
CA GLU A 20 -19.44 -7.70 18.06
C GLU A 20 -18.56 -6.81 18.95
N THR A 21 -17.25 -7.08 18.98
CA THR A 21 -16.27 -6.29 19.74
C THR A 21 -14.96 -6.16 18.97
N ILE A 22 -14.23 -5.07 19.19
CA ILE A 22 -12.83 -4.88 18.82
C ILE A 22 -12.02 -4.71 20.09
N GLY A 23 -11.28 -5.75 20.49
CA GLY A 23 -10.79 -5.88 21.86
C GLY A 23 -11.96 -6.02 22.83
N GLU A 24 -12.03 -5.14 23.84
CA GLU A 24 -13.14 -5.09 24.81
C GLU A 24 -14.20 -4.04 24.42
N VAL A 25 -14.02 -3.32 23.32
CA VAL A 25 -14.90 -2.22 22.91
C VAL A 25 -16.02 -2.74 22.00
N PRO A 26 -17.30 -2.48 22.33
CA PRO A 26 -18.44 -2.94 21.53
C PRO A 26 -18.50 -2.26 20.16
N VAL A 27 -19.05 -3.00 19.17
CA VAL A 27 -19.22 -2.56 17.78
C VAL A 27 -20.70 -2.59 17.41
N PHE A 28 -21.23 -1.47 16.90
CA PHE A 28 -22.66 -1.31 16.58
C PHE A 28 -22.89 -0.90 15.14
N CYS A 29 -23.94 -1.46 14.55
CA CYS A 29 -24.41 -1.08 13.22
C CYS A 29 -25.37 0.10 13.28
N LEU A 30 -25.01 1.23 12.67
CA LEU A 30 -25.87 2.42 12.61
C LEU A 30 -27.16 2.20 11.80
N ASN A 31 -27.16 1.29 10.82
CA ASN A 31 -28.31 1.02 9.95
C ASN A 31 -29.36 0.09 10.59
N LYS A 32 -29.01 -0.63 11.63
CA LYS A 32 -29.91 -1.62 12.28
C LYS A 32 -30.76 -0.98 13.38
N HIS A 33 -31.16 0.29 13.27
CA HIS A 33 -32.04 0.99 14.26
C HIS A 33 -31.76 0.56 15.70
N THR A 34 -30.49 0.39 16.00
CA THR A 34 -30.06 0.01 17.36
C THR A 34 -30.53 1.15 18.24
N ASP A 35 -31.31 0.84 19.24
CA ASP A 35 -31.69 1.83 20.26
C ASP A 35 -30.42 2.24 21.00
N ILE A 36 -29.72 3.23 20.43
CA ILE A 36 -28.46 3.73 20.98
C ILE A 36 -28.68 4.30 22.38
N GLN A 37 -29.92 4.68 22.72
CA GLN A 37 -30.30 5.05 24.07
C GLN A 37 -30.18 3.86 25.03
N ALA A 38 -30.41 2.64 24.56
CA ALA A 38 -30.20 1.43 25.33
C ALA A 38 -28.72 1.11 25.62
N LEU A 39 -27.79 1.71 24.84
CA LEU A 39 -26.34 1.50 25.02
C LEU A 39 -25.73 2.30 26.17
N ASN A 40 -26.51 3.16 26.80
CA ASN A 40 -26.06 4.01 27.92
C ASN A 40 -24.85 4.92 27.58
N LEU A 41 -24.68 5.25 26.26
CA LEU A 41 -23.61 6.11 25.79
C LEU A 41 -24.02 7.59 25.95
N SER A 42 -23.08 8.41 26.39
CA SER A 42 -23.28 9.85 26.43
C SER A 42 -23.30 10.46 25.03
N LEU A 43 -24.39 11.14 24.67
CA LEU A 43 -24.51 11.87 23.41
C LEU A 43 -23.64 13.13 23.35
N ASP A 44 -23.02 13.52 24.45
CA ASP A 44 -22.05 14.61 24.55
C ASP A 44 -20.62 14.18 24.24
N TYR A 45 -20.36 12.87 24.13
CA TYR A 45 -19.04 12.38 23.73
C TYR A 45 -18.77 12.67 22.25
N PRO A 46 -17.51 13.00 21.90
CA PRO A 46 -17.15 13.22 20.50
C PRO A 46 -17.17 11.90 19.72
N VAL A 47 -17.83 11.93 18.56
CA VAL A 47 -17.78 10.84 17.58
C VAL A 47 -16.83 11.23 16.46
N TYR A 48 -15.78 10.43 16.26
CA TYR A 48 -14.81 10.63 15.19
C TYR A 48 -15.18 9.79 13.96
N LEU A 49 -15.33 10.42 12.80
CA LEU A 49 -15.62 9.74 11.53
C LEU A 49 -14.30 9.35 10.87
N GLY A 50 -13.87 8.11 11.05
CA GLY A 50 -12.66 7.55 10.43
C GLY A 50 -12.90 6.92 9.05
N THR A 51 -14.12 7.05 8.48
CA THR A 51 -14.46 6.56 7.14
C THR A 51 -13.95 7.48 6.05
N ARG A 52 -14.07 7.05 4.77
CA ARG A 52 -13.75 7.91 3.62
C ARG A 52 -14.67 9.14 3.59
N GLY A 53 -14.12 10.30 3.19
CA GLY A 53 -14.82 11.58 3.19
C GLY A 53 -16.16 11.59 2.44
N VAL A 54 -16.30 10.78 1.40
CA VAL A 54 -17.56 10.62 0.64
C VAL A 54 -18.75 10.12 1.47
N PHE A 55 -18.49 9.49 2.62
CA PHE A 55 -19.52 9.00 3.53
C PHE A 55 -19.80 9.93 4.70
N HIS A 56 -18.98 10.97 4.92
CA HIS A 56 -19.04 11.83 6.11
C HIS A 56 -20.39 12.54 6.23
N GLU A 57 -20.93 13.08 5.13
CA GLU A 57 -22.20 13.82 5.16
C GLU A 57 -23.34 12.90 5.61
N ARG A 58 -23.52 11.75 4.94
CA ARG A 58 -24.55 10.77 5.27
C ARG A 58 -24.46 10.28 6.71
N ILE A 59 -23.26 9.90 7.16
CA ILE A 59 -23.03 9.38 8.52
C ILE A 59 -23.29 10.50 9.54
N THR A 60 -22.86 11.73 9.25
CA THR A 60 -23.11 12.90 10.10
C THR A 60 -24.61 13.14 10.30
N GLU A 61 -25.43 13.02 9.25
CA GLU A 61 -26.87 13.15 9.34
C GLU A 61 -27.50 12.06 10.21
N ILE A 62 -27.06 10.81 10.07
CA ILE A 62 -27.53 9.70 10.89
C ILE A 62 -27.20 9.96 12.37
N LEU A 63 -25.96 10.30 12.68
CA LEU A 63 -25.50 10.56 14.05
C LEU A 63 -26.22 11.77 14.70
N LYS A 64 -26.50 12.82 13.91
CA LYS A 64 -27.30 13.96 14.37
C LYS A 64 -28.75 13.57 14.68
N LYS A 65 -29.37 12.71 13.85
CA LYS A 65 -30.73 12.20 14.11
C LYS A 65 -30.80 11.35 15.38
N ILE A 66 -29.73 10.63 15.69
CA ILE A 66 -29.58 9.86 16.94
C ILE A 66 -29.42 10.80 18.14
N GLY A 67 -28.88 12.00 17.95
CA GLY A 67 -28.73 13.02 18.99
C GLY A 67 -27.29 13.34 19.41
N PHE A 68 -26.29 12.78 18.74
CA PHE A 68 -24.89 13.13 19.01
C PHE A 68 -24.61 14.59 18.67
N LYS A 69 -23.99 15.30 19.62
CA LYS A 69 -23.76 16.75 19.52
C LYS A 69 -22.40 17.10 18.92
N ILE A 70 -21.40 16.26 19.13
CA ILE A 70 -20.00 16.52 18.73
C ILE A 70 -19.59 15.47 17.72
N ILE A 71 -19.62 15.80 16.44
CA ILE A 71 -19.23 14.91 15.35
C ILE A 71 -18.00 15.53 14.67
N LYS A 72 -16.91 14.78 14.62
CA LYS A 72 -15.60 15.21 14.13
C LYS A 72 -15.16 14.35 12.95
N PRO A 73 -15.29 14.81 11.69
CA PRO A 73 -14.69 14.13 10.55
C PRO A 73 -13.16 14.09 10.68
N VAL A 74 -12.58 12.91 10.49
CA VAL A 74 -11.14 12.76 10.34
C VAL A 74 -10.79 13.09 8.90
N THR A 75 -10.16 14.25 8.68
CA THR A 75 -9.70 14.65 7.36
C THR A 75 -8.50 13.80 6.92
N VAL A 76 -8.22 13.76 5.61
CA VAL A 76 -7.02 13.09 5.08
C VAL A 76 -5.73 13.61 5.74
N GLU A 77 -5.65 14.93 5.95
CA GLU A 77 -4.51 15.56 6.61
C GLU A 77 -4.37 15.12 8.08
N MET A 78 -5.48 15.06 8.82
CA MET A 78 -5.49 14.55 10.19
C MET A 78 -5.07 13.09 10.24
N ASP A 79 -5.61 12.23 9.36
CA ASP A 79 -5.25 10.82 9.28
C ASP A 79 -3.75 10.64 9.01
N LEU A 80 -3.21 11.35 8.01
CA LEU A 80 -1.79 11.31 7.68
C LEU A 80 -0.93 11.76 8.87
N THR A 81 -1.31 12.85 9.53
CA THR A 81 -0.57 13.38 10.68
C THR A 81 -0.57 12.40 11.84
N LEU A 82 -1.74 11.90 12.25
CA LEU A 82 -1.88 10.96 13.36
C LEU A 82 -1.17 9.62 13.07
N ARG A 83 -1.28 9.13 11.84
CA ARG A 83 -0.62 7.91 11.39
C ARG A 83 0.90 8.05 11.46
N ASN A 84 1.45 9.13 10.93
CA ASN A 84 2.88 9.38 10.96
C ASN A 84 3.41 9.49 12.40
N GLN A 85 2.73 10.23 13.28
CA GLN A 85 3.10 10.33 14.69
C GLN A 85 3.05 8.97 15.39
N TYR A 86 2.03 8.16 15.11
CA TYR A 86 1.95 6.80 15.65
C TYR A 86 3.12 5.93 15.18
N LEU A 87 3.43 5.97 13.87
CA LEU A 87 4.52 5.18 13.30
C LEU A 87 5.88 5.62 13.84
N GLU A 88 6.14 6.91 13.99
CA GLU A 88 7.35 7.43 14.62
C GLU A 88 7.52 6.88 16.05
N LYS A 89 6.47 6.98 16.88
CA LYS A 89 6.47 6.43 18.25
C LYS A 89 6.67 4.90 18.25
N TYR A 90 5.95 4.19 17.38
CA TYR A 90 6.03 2.73 17.28
C TYR A 90 7.44 2.26 16.90
N TYR A 91 8.00 2.81 15.80
CA TYR A 91 9.33 2.41 15.33
C TYR A 91 10.41 2.74 16.37
N THR A 92 10.33 3.90 17.01
CA THR A 92 11.23 4.27 18.10
C THR A 92 11.13 3.27 19.27
N SER A 93 9.93 2.83 19.64
CA SER A 93 9.72 1.89 20.75
C SER A 93 10.34 0.50 20.52
N ILE A 94 10.55 0.12 19.25
CA ILE A 94 11.21 -1.12 18.85
C ILE A 94 12.67 -0.92 18.43
N GLY A 95 13.26 0.24 18.77
CA GLY A 95 14.66 0.57 18.47
C GLY A 95 14.92 0.80 16.97
N ARG A 96 13.93 1.30 16.23
CA ARG A 96 14.00 1.56 14.78
C ARG A 96 13.62 2.99 14.46
N GLU A 97 13.92 3.42 13.25
CA GLU A 97 13.54 4.73 12.71
C GLU A 97 12.46 4.58 11.63
N PHE A 98 11.43 5.42 11.69
CA PHE A 98 10.42 5.56 10.64
C PHE A 98 10.85 6.69 9.72
N ILE A 99 11.43 6.33 8.56
CA ILE A 99 11.99 7.31 7.63
C ILE A 99 11.02 7.52 6.48
N LYS A 100 10.60 8.76 6.26
CA LYS A 100 9.81 9.17 5.10
C LYS A 100 10.69 9.87 4.06
N LEU A 101 10.40 9.61 2.78
CA LEU A 101 11.15 10.19 1.67
C LEU A 101 11.11 11.74 1.66
N ASP A 102 9.95 12.33 1.99
CA ASP A 102 9.77 13.78 2.02
C ASP A 102 10.59 14.48 3.11
N LYS A 103 11.04 13.75 4.14
CA LYS A 103 11.91 14.25 5.21
C LYS A 103 13.41 14.19 4.88
N LEU A 104 13.79 13.40 3.88
CA LEU A 104 15.18 13.33 3.45
C LEU A 104 15.56 14.57 2.67
N LYS A 105 16.82 14.99 2.80
CA LYS A 105 17.34 16.13 2.04
C LYS A 105 17.66 15.69 0.62
N GLY A 106 17.16 16.43 -0.37
CA GLY A 106 17.69 16.44 -1.73
C GLY A 106 19.08 17.10 -1.78
N LEU A 107 19.71 17.14 -2.94
CA LEU A 107 20.90 18.00 -3.13
C LEU A 107 20.50 19.46 -2.91
N PRO A 108 21.37 20.28 -2.31
CA PRO A 108 21.19 21.73 -2.35
C PRO A 108 21.13 22.14 -3.82
N SER A 109 20.02 22.77 -4.23
CA SER A 109 19.90 23.31 -5.58
C SER A 109 21.09 24.26 -5.80
N SER A 110 21.91 23.99 -6.81
CA SER A 110 23.04 24.81 -7.21
C SER A 110 22.59 26.10 -7.92
N THR A 111 21.61 26.82 -7.35
CA THR A 111 21.13 28.10 -7.82
C THR A 111 21.24 29.13 -6.70
N SER A 112 22.46 29.41 -6.26
CA SER A 112 22.91 30.76 -5.90
C SER A 112 24.44 30.82 -6.00
N ALA A 113 24.88 31.18 -7.18
CA ALA A 113 26.26 31.58 -7.41
C ALA A 113 26.52 32.85 -6.59
N ASN A 114 27.17 32.73 -5.44
CA ASN A 114 28.05 33.78 -4.93
C ASN A 114 29.45 33.18 -4.87
N ALA A 115 30.20 33.53 -5.89
CA ALA A 115 31.63 33.29 -5.97
C ALA A 115 32.35 34.00 -4.83
N GLY A 116 32.80 33.23 -3.85
CA GLY A 116 33.74 33.62 -2.82
C GLY A 116 34.81 32.55 -2.74
N LEU A 117 35.98 32.87 -3.26
CA LEU A 117 37.20 32.10 -3.24
C LEU A 117 37.40 31.26 -1.98
N ILE A 118 37.45 29.95 -2.12
CA ILE A 118 38.19 29.10 -1.20
C ILE A 118 39.00 28.09 -2.04
N ASN A 119 40.28 28.08 -1.73
CA ASN A 119 41.38 27.38 -2.36
C ASN A 119 41.17 25.91 -2.65
N SER A 120 41.63 25.57 -3.84
CA SER A 120 42.05 24.28 -4.37
C SER A 120 42.73 23.36 -3.35
N SER A 121 42.12 22.24 -3.04
CA SER A 121 42.75 20.91 -2.96
C SER A 121 41.77 19.85 -2.40
N LEU A 122 40.80 19.46 -3.19
CA LEU A 122 40.13 18.16 -3.06
C LEU A 122 39.80 17.67 -4.48
N THR A 123 40.66 16.83 -4.92
CA THR A 123 40.52 15.77 -5.94
C THR A 123 39.29 15.78 -6.80
N ASN A 124 39.53 15.89 -8.10
CA ASN A 124 38.67 15.55 -9.23
C ASN A 124 37.80 14.31 -8.96
N ILE A 125 36.61 14.50 -8.46
CA ILE A 125 35.52 13.54 -8.71
C ILE A 125 35.01 13.94 -10.08
N ASN A 126 35.35 13.16 -11.07
CA ASN A 126 34.84 13.24 -12.42
C ASN A 126 33.29 13.20 -12.39
N PHE A 127 32.66 14.38 -12.52
CA PHE A 127 31.29 14.49 -13.00
C PHE A 127 31.26 14.27 -14.51
N GLY A 128 31.83 13.15 -14.93
CA GLY A 128 31.77 12.68 -16.31
C GLY A 128 30.78 11.54 -16.39
N LEU A 129 29.72 11.75 -17.18
CA LEU A 129 28.66 10.83 -17.52
C LEU A 129 27.69 10.52 -16.35
N THR A 130 26.80 11.46 -16.06
CA THR A 130 25.47 11.09 -15.57
C THR A 130 24.75 10.39 -16.72
N ASN A 131 24.92 9.06 -16.84
CA ASN A 131 23.87 8.26 -17.43
C ASN A 131 22.63 8.63 -16.64
N GLU A 132 21.68 9.31 -17.25
CA GLU A 132 20.43 9.67 -16.60
C GLU A 132 19.81 8.37 -16.12
N ILE A 133 19.77 8.16 -14.79
CA ILE A 133 19.15 6.97 -14.21
C ILE A 133 17.69 6.94 -14.67
N SER A 134 17.37 5.92 -15.43
CA SER A 134 16.05 5.73 -15.96
C SER A 134 15.08 5.30 -14.86
N ALA A 135 13.93 5.96 -14.77
CA ALA A 135 12.96 5.67 -13.73
C ALA A 135 11.52 5.88 -14.23
N SER A 136 10.66 4.92 -13.95
CA SER A 136 9.23 5.01 -14.25
C SER A 136 8.39 4.41 -13.12
N VAL A 137 7.29 5.07 -12.77
CA VAL A 137 6.25 4.52 -11.90
C VAL A 137 5.08 4.09 -12.79
N TYR A 138 4.80 2.80 -12.82
CA TYR A 138 3.73 2.25 -13.63
C TYR A 138 2.42 2.26 -12.87
N VAL A 139 1.44 2.98 -13.42
CA VAL A 139 0.10 3.11 -12.87
C VAL A 139 -0.78 2.03 -13.48
N VAL A 140 -1.09 1.02 -12.69
CA VAL A 140 -1.86 -0.13 -13.14
C VAL A 140 -3.34 0.19 -13.21
N LYS A 141 -3.96 -0.15 -14.34
CA LYS A 141 -5.40 -0.10 -14.58
C LYS A 141 -5.84 -1.37 -15.29
N SER A 142 -7.03 -1.88 -14.96
CA SER A 142 -7.67 -2.92 -15.76
C SER A 142 -8.49 -2.28 -16.89
N PRO A 143 -8.63 -2.91 -18.05
CA PRO A 143 -9.56 -2.46 -19.09
C PRO A 143 -11.01 -2.33 -18.59
N PHE A 144 -11.38 -3.06 -17.53
CA PHE A 144 -12.73 -3.11 -16.96
C PHE A 144 -12.90 -2.27 -15.70
N ASP A 145 -11.90 -1.50 -15.32
CA ASP A 145 -11.97 -0.61 -14.16
C ASP A 145 -12.97 0.52 -14.39
N ARG A 146 -13.71 0.85 -13.35
CA ARG A 146 -14.61 2.01 -13.37
C ARG A 146 -13.81 3.29 -13.58
N PRO A 147 -14.29 4.23 -14.41
CA PRO A 147 -13.63 5.52 -14.59
C PRO A 147 -13.54 6.28 -13.26
N LEU A 148 -12.53 7.12 -13.14
CA LEU A 148 -12.42 8.07 -12.03
C LEU A 148 -13.55 9.10 -12.13
N GLN A 149 -14.02 9.61 -11.01
CA GLN A 149 -15.01 10.70 -10.96
C GLN A 149 -14.46 12.01 -11.54
N GLN A 150 -13.14 12.21 -11.43
CA GLN A 150 -12.41 13.33 -12.02
C GLN A 150 -11.15 12.80 -12.68
N GLU A 151 -10.78 13.41 -13.81
CA GLU A 151 -9.50 13.10 -14.45
C GLU A 151 -8.34 13.44 -13.51
N TYR A 152 -7.39 12.55 -13.45
CA TYR A 152 -6.15 12.74 -12.69
C TYR A 152 -4.97 12.61 -13.67
N PRO A 153 -4.28 13.73 -13.97
CA PRO A 153 -3.16 13.69 -14.91
C PRO A 153 -2.00 12.90 -14.30
N LEU A 154 -1.40 12.06 -15.13
CA LEU A 154 -0.18 11.35 -14.74
C LEU A 154 0.98 12.33 -14.57
N ALA A 155 1.78 12.13 -13.54
CA ALA A 155 3.04 12.84 -13.37
C ALA A 155 4.03 12.46 -14.49
N SER A 156 5.03 13.30 -14.76
CA SER A 156 6.02 13.07 -15.83
C SER A 156 6.81 11.77 -15.71
N TYR A 157 6.88 11.23 -14.51
CA TYR A 157 7.53 9.94 -14.21
C TYR A 157 6.55 8.76 -14.19
N GLU A 158 5.25 9.01 -14.37
CA GLU A 158 4.21 7.98 -14.37
C GLU A 158 3.87 7.53 -15.78
N ARG A 159 3.64 6.23 -15.94
CA ARG A 159 3.19 5.59 -17.18
C ARG A 159 2.05 4.64 -16.88
N GLN A 160 0.99 4.65 -17.66
CA GLN A 160 -0.11 3.71 -17.49
C GLN A 160 0.24 2.35 -18.10
N ILE A 161 -0.11 1.27 -17.37
CA ILE A 161 -0.05 -0.12 -17.85
C ILE A 161 -1.39 -0.80 -17.60
N TYR A 162 -1.85 -1.58 -18.58
CA TYR A 162 -3.11 -2.30 -18.51
C TYR A 162 -2.88 -3.75 -18.07
N ALA A 163 -3.40 -4.11 -16.88
CA ALA A 163 -3.35 -5.44 -16.29
C ALA A 163 -4.57 -6.27 -16.70
N GLY A 164 -4.37 -7.55 -17.04
CA GLY A 164 -5.43 -8.39 -17.58
C GLY A 164 -5.82 -7.99 -19.00
N ALA A 165 -4.92 -7.40 -19.75
CA ALA A 165 -5.16 -6.91 -21.10
C ALA A 165 -5.61 -8.00 -22.08
N VAL A 166 -5.24 -9.27 -21.83
CA VAL A 166 -5.70 -10.43 -22.63
C VAL A 166 -7.23 -10.54 -22.68
N PHE A 167 -7.95 -10.10 -21.65
CA PHE A 167 -9.41 -10.16 -21.63
C PHE A 167 -10.08 -9.08 -22.48
N ALA A 168 -9.33 -8.07 -22.94
CA ALA A 168 -9.82 -7.02 -23.85
C ALA A 168 -9.53 -7.31 -25.34
N GLU A 169 -9.00 -8.48 -25.68
CA GLU A 169 -8.64 -8.84 -27.05
C GLU A 169 -9.82 -8.68 -28.04
N ASN A 170 -11.03 -9.05 -27.61
CA ASN A 170 -12.25 -8.92 -28.41
C ASN A 170 -13.01 -7.60 -28.20
N SER A 171 -12.42 -6.65 -27.50
CA SER A 171 -13.01 -5.35 -27.17
C SER A 171 -11.95 -4.24 -27.29
N PRO A 172 -11.45 -3.97 -28.50
CA PRO A 172 -10.34 -3.05 -28.73
C PRO A 172 -10.62 -1.63 -28.22
N ASP A 173 -11.87 -1.22 -28.19
CA ASP A 173 -12.29 0.11 -27.68
C ASP A 173 -12.01 0.31 -26.18
N LEU A 174 -11.77 -0.78 -25.44
CA LEU A 174 -11.42 -0.70 -24.01
C LEU A 174 -9.96 -0.31 -23.74
N LEU A 175 -9.12 -0.36 -24.78
CA LEU A 175 -7.69 -0.06 -24.67
C LEU A 175 -7.31 1.03 -25.69
N PRO A 176 -6.55 2.06 -25.30
CA PRO A 176 -5.95 2.97 -26.25
C PRO A 176 -5.06 2.23 -27.27
N GLU A 177 -4.97 2.74 -28.49
CA GLU A 177 -4.20 2.12 -29.59
C GLU A 177 -2.73 1.81 -29.19
N ASN A 178 -2.10 2.72 -28.43
CA ASN A 178 -0.72 2.59 -27.97
C ASN A 178 -0.62 2.20 -26.48
N ALA A 179 -1.62 1.47 -25.95
CA ALA A 179 -1.63 1.06 -24.57
C ALA A 179 -0.46 0.11 -24.26
N LEU A 180 0.25 0.39 -23.17
CA LEU A 180 1.19 -0.60 -22.61
C LEU A 180 0.37 -1.71 -21.94
N ARG A 181 0.61 -2.96 -22.37
CA ARG A 181 -0.21 -4.12 -22.02
C ARG A 181 0.63 -5.18 -21.33
N ASP A 182 0.06 -5.87 -20.37
CA ASP A 182 0.71 -6.94 -19.60
C ASP A 182 0.61 -8.32 -20.25
N ASP A 183 0.04 -8.43 -21.47
CA ASP A 183 -0.22 -9.70 -22.17
C ASP A 183 0.77 -10.00 -23.30
N THR A 184 1.89 -9.29 -23.35
CA THR A 184 2.93 -9.50 -24.35
C THR A 184 4.13 -10.27 -23.78
N GLY A 185 4.81 -11.07 -24.62
CA GLY A 185 6.00 -11.82 -24.21
C GLY A 185 5.72 -12.81 -23.04
N ASP A 186 6.69 -12.99 -22.16
CA ASP A 186 6.54 -13.80 -20.93
C ASP A 186 5.60 -13.07 -19.94
N ASN A 187 4.38 -13.59 -19.77
CA ASN A 187 3.34 -12.92 -19.00
C ASN A 187 2.41 -13.90 -18.29
N ILE A 188 1.64 -13.38 -17.35
CA ILE A 188 0.57 -14.09 -16.63
C ILE A 188 -0.77 -13.32 -16.70
N SER A 189 -1.00 -12.52 -17.74
CA SER A 189 -2.18 -11.66 -17.91
C SER A 189 -3.50 -12.41 -17.73
N ALA A 190 -3.58 -13.66 -18.20
CA ALA A 190 -4.75 -14.53 -18.03
C ALA A 190 -5.08 -14.87 -16.56
N LYS A 191 -4.15 -14.69 -15.63
CA LYS A 191 -4.38 -14.89 -14.17
C LYS A 191 -4.91 -13.61 -13.47
N ASN A 192 -5.17 -12.53 -14.19
CA ASN A 192 -5.52 -11.23 -13.61
C ASN A 192 -6.74 -11.27 -12.67
N LYS A 193 -7.73 -12.13 -12.92
CA LYS A 193 -8.90 -12.28 -12.03
C LYS A 193 -8.53 -12.69 -10.59
N GLN A 194 -7.37 -13.34 -10.40
CA GLN A 194 -6.84 -13.71 -9.08
C GLN A 194 -5.68 -12.80 -8.66
N PHE A 195 -4.78 -12.52 -9.58
CA PHE A 195 -3.52 -11.82 -9.32
C PHE A 195 -3.63 -10.30 -9.41
N CYS A 196 -4.72 -9.77 -9.98
CA CYS A 196 -4.96 -8.32 -10.09
C CYS A 196 -3.73 -7.59 -10.69
N GLU A 197 -3.25 -6.53 -10.03
CA GLU A 197 -2.08 -5.73 -10.41
C GLU A 197 -0.77 -6.53 -10.50
N LEU A 198 -0.72 -7.70 -9.89
CA LEU A 198 0.47 -8.54 -9.92
C LEU A 198 0.76 -9.11 -11.32
N THR A 199 -0.22 -9.15 -12.22
CA THR A 199 0.05 -9.54 -13.61
C THR A 199 0.88 -8.47 -14.32
N ALA A 200 0.61 -7.19 -14.06
CA ALA A 200 1.46 -6.10 -14.50
C ALA A 200 2.83 -6.13 -13.81
N LEU A 201 2.90 -6.43 -12.49
CA LEU A 201 4.17 -6.59 -11.79
C LEU A 201 5.04 -7.69 -12.42
N TYR A 202 4.44 -8.84 -12.75
CA TYR A 202 5.16 -9.93 -13.42
C TYR A 202 5.71 -9.48 -14.78
N TRP A 203 4.89 -8.79 -15.57
CA TRP A 203 5.29 -8.27 -16.87
C TRP A 203 6.44 -7.25 -16.73
N LEU A 204 6.35 -6.33 -15.78
CA LEU A 204 7.41 -5.35 -15.50
C LEU A 204 8.73 -6.04 -15.09
N TRP A 205 8.64 -7.07 -14.26
CA TRP A 205 9.81 -7.87 -13.90
C TRP A 205 10.50 -8.48 -15.11
N LYS A 206 9.73 -8.96 -16.09
CA LYS A 206 10.26 -9.64 -17.29
C LYS A 206 10.72 -8.68 -18.38
N HIS A 207 10.10 -7.51 -18.51
CA HIS A 207 10.23 -6.69 -19.71
C HIS A 207 10.66 -5.24 -19.46
N ALA A 208 10.45 -4.66 -18.31
CA ALA A 208 10.86 -3.29 -18.01
C ALA A 208 12.38 -3.19 -17.92
N GLY A 209 12.96 -2.14 -18.48
CA GLY A 209 14.42 -1.95 -18.57
C GLY A 209 14.96 -0.81 -17.70
N GLU A 210 14.11 -0.11 -16.95
CA GLU A 210 14.50 1.03 -16.12
C GLU A 210 15.32 0.60 -14.90
N ASP A 211 16.20 1.50 -14.45
CA ASP A 211 17.03 1.33 -13.25
C ASP A 211 16.20 1.41 -11.97
N ILE A 212 15.11 2.20 -12.00
CA ILE A 212 14.15 2.35 -10.90
C ILE A 212 12.74 2.13 -11.46
N ILE A 213 12.03 1.17 -10.88
CA ILE A 213 10.69 0.77 -11.30
C ILE A 213 9.74 0.95 -10.13
N GLY A 214 8.63 1.64 -10.38
CA GLY A 214 7.52 1.78 -9.43
C GLY A 214 6.27 1.09 -9.92
N LEU A 215 5.43 0.65 -8.98
CA LEU A 215 4.08 0.17 -9.20
C LEU A 215 3.11 0.98 -8.36
N ALA A 216 2.11 1.56 -8.99
CA ALA A 216 1.02 2.30 -8.39
C ALA A 216 -0.30 1.87 -9.03
N HIS A 217 -1.44 2.36 -8.53
CA HIS A 217 -2.74 2.03 -9.08
C HIS A 217 -3.43 3.27 -9.64
N TYR A 218 -4.33 3.11 -10.59
CA TYR A 218 -5.07 4.23 -11.18
C TYR A 218 -5.89 5.07 -10.17
N ARG A 219 -6.21 4.51 -9.00
CA ARG A 219 -6.87 5.22 -7.89
C ARG A 219 -5.95 5.55 -6.72
N ARG A 220 -4.67 5.19 -6.80
CA ARG A 220 -3.71 5.38 -5.71
C ARG A 220 -2.35 5.71 -6.31
N HIS A 221 -1.95 6.95 -6.17
CA HIS A 221 -0.64 7.43 -6.62
C HIS A 221 0.23 7.76 -5.42
N PHE A 222 1.53 7.57 -5.55
CA PHE A 222 2.46 8.03 -4.53
C PHE A 222 2.52 9.56 -4.52
N LEU A 223 2.61 10.14 -3.34
CA LEU A 223 2.88 11.57 -3.14
C LEU A 223 4.40 11.76 -3.05
N LEU A 224 5.07 11.70 -4.20
CA LEU A 224 6.51 11.87 -4.28
C LEU A 224 6.88 13.35 -4.46
N PRO A 225 7.94 13.86 -3.78
CA PRO A 225 8.48 15.18 -4.08
C PRO A 225 9.09 15.21 -5.48
N GLN A 226 9.22 16.39 -6.09
CA GLN A 226 9.77 16.50 -7.46
C GLN A 226 11.19 15.93 -7.60
N ASP A 227 11.98 16.04 -6.54
CA ASP A 227 13.37 15.56 -6.44
C ASP A 227 13.49 14.15 -5.83
N TRP A 228 12.45 13.33 -5.98
CA TRP A 228 12.39 12.00 -5.36
C TRP A 228 13.52 11.06 -5.82
N LYS A 229 13.92 11.13 -7.09
CA LYS A 229 15.02 10.32 -7.64
C LYS A 229 16.35 10.71 -6.99
N GLU A 230 16.62 12.00 -6.93
CA GLU A 230 17.81 12.55 -6.30
C GLU A 230 17.87 12.19 -4.81
N ARG A 231 16.72 12.21 -4.11
CA ARG A 231 16.66 11.78 -2.69
C ARG A 231 16.99 10.29 -2.56
N MET A 232 16.44 9.45 -3.43
CA MET A 232 16.78 8.02 -3.43
C MET A 232 18.27 7.77 -3.61
N LEU A 233 18.89 8.45 -4.59
CA LEU A 233 20.29 8.28 -4.92
C LEU A 233 21.21 8.80 -3.82
N ASN A 234 21.00 10.04 -3.38
CA ASN A 234 21.84 10.70 -2.40
C ASN A 234 21.81 10.04 -1.01
N ASN A 235 20.69 9.42 -0.66
CA ASN A 235 20.53 8.73 0.60
C ASN A 235 20.67 7.20 0.45
N GLN A 236 21.13 6.71 -0.71
CA GLN A 236 21.34 5.29 -1.00
C GLN A 236 20.07 4.44 -0.77
N ILE A 237 18.90 5.01 -1.02
CA ILE A 237 17.63 4.32 -0.83
C ILE A 237 17.46 3.25 -1.92
N ASN A 238 17.09 2.06 -1.53
CA ASN A 238 16.83 0.94 -2.43
C ASN A 238 15.35 0.80 -2.77
N VAL A 239 14.46 1.17 -1.82
CA VAL A 239 13.02 1.00 -1.97
C VAL A 239 12.22 2.06 -1.22
N ILE A 240 11.14 2.49 -1.84
CA ILE A 240 10.07 3.30 -1.24
C ILE A 240 8.83 2.42 -1.17
N LEU A 241 8.26 2.25 0.01
CA LEU A 241 6.97 1.59 0.22
C LEU A 241 5.90 2.60 0.63
N PRO A 242 4.61 2.27 0.45
CA PRO A 242 3.54 3.05 1.06
C PRO A 242 3.68 3.08 2.57
N THR A 243 3.36 4.22 3.17
CA THR A 243 3.24 4.36 4.63
C THR A 243 2.43 3.18 5.19
N PRO A 244 2.94 2.45 6.20
CA PRO A 244 2.28 1.26 6.73
C PRO A 244 0.87 1.54 7.24
N LEU A 245 0.00 0.55 7.05
CA LEU A 245 -1.34 0.51 7.59
C LEU A 245 -1.34 -0.27 8.91
N TYR A 246 -2.00 0.28 9.92
CA TYR A 246 -2.29 -0.43 11.15
C TYR A 246 -3.56 -1.27 10.98
N VAL A 247 -3.49 -2.53 11.40
CA VAL A 247 -4.62 -3.46 11.42
C VAL A 247 -4.72 -4.16 12.77
N ALA A 248 -5.93 -4.52 13.16
CA ALA A 248 -6.21 -5.22 14.41
C ALA A 248 -6.98 -6.53 14.11
N PRO A 249 -6.83 -7.54 14.96
CA PRO A 249 -5.90 -7.66 16.11
C PRO A 249 -4.44 -7.91 15.67
N SER A 250 -4.21 -8.45 14.47
CA SER A 250 -2.90 -8.66 13.84
C SER A 250 -3.02 -8.68 12.32
N VAL A 251 -1.90 -8.69 11.59
CA VAL A 251 -1.87 -8.84 10.13
C VAL A 251 -2.49 -10.18 9.70
N GLU A 252 -2.18 -11.26 10.42
CA GLU A 252 -2.73 -12.59 10.20
C GLU A 252 -4.25 -12.62 10.41
N GLU A 253 -4.72 -12.19 11.58
CA GLU A 253 -6.15 -12.22 11.91
C GLU A 253 -6.96 -11.26 11.04
N ASN A 254 -6.39 -10.14 10.65
CA ASN A 254 -7.01 -9.22 9.69
C ASN A 254 -7.21 -9.85 8.31
N PHE A 255 -6.29 -10.71 7.86
CA PHE A 255 -6.50 -11.46 6.63
C PHE A 255 -7.58 -12.54 6.82
N LYS A 256 -7.44 -13.39 7.84
CA LYS A 256 -8.33 -14.51 8.12
C LYS A 256 -9.80 -14.10 8.34
N SER A 257 -10.03 -12.90 8.89
CA SER A 257 -11.39 -12.38 9.10
C SER A 257 -12.09 -11.88 7.83
N ARG A 258 -11.36 -11.75 6.70
CA ARG A 258 -11.89 -11.18 5.45
C ARG A 258 -11.76 -12.12 4.25
N HIS A 259 -10.96 -13.16 4.39
CA HIS A 259 -10.61 -14.11 3.35
C HIS A 259 -10.67 -15.53 3.92
N ASP A 260 -10.55 -16.52 3.05
CA ASP A 260 -10.49 -17.92 3.47
C ASP A 260 -9.22 -18.18 4.30
N PRO A 261 -9.34 -18.59 5.58
CA PRO A 261 -8.19 -18.87 6.42
C PRO A 261 -7.27 -19.97 5.87
N SER A 262 -7.83 -20.93 5.08
CA SER A 262 -7.04 -22.03 4.52
C SER A 262 -5.97 -21.57 3.53
N ASP A 263 -6.22 -20.48 2.79
CA ASP A 263 -5.22 -19.87 1.89
C ASP A 263 -4.01 -19.36 2.68
N TRP A 264 -4.28 -18.75 3.84
CA TRP A 264 -3.24 -18.27 4.75
C TRP A 264 -2.44 -19.42 5.37
N GLU A 265 -3.13 -20.42 5.84
CA GLU A 265 -2.52 -21.60 6.49
C GLU A 265 -1.63 -22.34 5.50
N PHE A 266 -2.07 -22.49 4.25
CA PHE A 266 -1.26 -23.07 3.20
C PHE A 266 0.00 -22.22 2.93
N MET A 267 -0.14 -20.90 2.77
CA MET A 267 1.00 -19.99 2.59
C MET A 267 2.02 -20.16 3.72
N MET A 268 1.58 -20.17 4.97
CA MET A 268 2.48 -20.34 6.12
C MET A 268 3.14 -21.70 6.15
N GLN A 269 2.40 -22.76 5.79
CA GLN A 269 2.98 -24.11 5.69
C GLN A 269 3.98 -24.21 4.54
N TYR A 270 3.70 -23.56 3.41
CA TYR A 270 4.64 -23.49 2.29
C TYR A 270 5.94 -22.77 2.69
N LEU A 271 5.85 -21.62 3.36
CA LEU A 271 7.02 -20.91 3.89
C LEU A 271 7.82 -21.80 4.85
N LYS A 272 7.16 -22.50 5.76
CA LYS A 272 7.81 -23.41 6.71
C LYS A 272 8.62 -24.51 6.01
N ASN A 273 8.08 -25.07 4.92
CA ASN A 273 8.67 -26.20 4.24
C ASN A 273 9.77 -25.80 3.23
N ASN A 274 9.60 -24.66 2.54
CA ASN A 274 10.44 -24.26 1.42
C ASN A 274 11.32 -23.03 1.71
N HIS A 275 10.97 -22.26 2.74
CA HIS A 275 11.71 -21.07 3.21
C HIS A 275 11.85 -21.09 4.73
N PRO A 276 12.43 -22.15 5.33
CA PRO A 276 12.49 -22.33 6.79
C PRO A 276 13.23 -21.19 7.51
N GLU A 277 14.17 -20.54 6.84
CA GLU A 277 14.93 -19.39 7.35
C GLU A 277 14.01 -18.16 7.54
N ASP A 278 13.07 -17.97 6.60
CA ASP A 278 12.13 -16.85 6.60
C ASP A 278 10.93 -17.10 7.52
N PHE A 279 10.59 -18.37 7.76
CA PHE A 279 9.36 -18.75 8.49
C PHE A 279 9.29 -18.18 9.90
N GLN A 280 10.39 -18.16 10.64
CA GLN A 280 10.41 -17.60 11.99
C GLN A 280 10.13 -16.09 11.97
N SER A 281 10.72 -15.40 10.99
CA SER A 281 10.48 -13.97 10.77
C SER A 281 9.03 -13.71 10.35
N ALA A 282 8.48 -14.55 9.47
CA ALA A 282 7.08 -14.49 9.02
C ALA A 282 6.11 -14.64 10.21
N ASN A 283 6.31 -15.65 11.04
CA ASN A 283 5.46 -15.91 12.20
C ASN A 283 5.49 -14.75 13.23
N LYS A 284 6.63 -14.10 13.40
CA LYS A 284 6.74 -12.91 14.25
C LYS A 284 6.09 -11.69 13.61
N PHE A 285 6.37 -11.45 12.32
CA PHE A 285 5.89 -10.28 11.59
C PHE A 285 4.37 -10.26 11.49
N PHE A 286 3.75 -11.38 11.13
CA PHE A 286 2.30 -11.47 10.93
C PHE A 286 1.47 -11.39 12.21
N LYS A 287 2.08 -11.65 13.38
CA LYS A 287 1.48 -11.35 14.69
C LYS A 287 1.51 -9.87 15.06
N GLY A 288 2.27 -9.07 14.33
CA GLY A 288 2.26 -7.61 14.44
C GLY A 288 1.04 -6.98 13.75
N ASN A 289 0.99 -5.65 13.80
CA ASN A 289 -0.17 -4.86 13.37
C ASN A 289 0.10 -4.00 12.12
N LEU A 290 1.30 -4.03 11.55
CA LEU A 290 1.70 -3.12 10.48
C LEU A 290 2.12 -3.87 9.22
N TYR A 291 1.62 -3.42 8.07
CA TYR A 291 2.13 -3.81 6.76
C TYR A 291 1.93 -2.68 5.74
N SER A 292 2.74 -2.64 4.68
CA SER A 292 2.57 -1.69 3.57
C SER A 292 1.53 -2.21 2.58
N PRO A 293 0.40 -1.51 2.39
CA PRO A 293 -0.73 -2.00 1.62
C PRO A 293 -0.58 -1.76 0.11
N CYS A 294 -1.47 -2.41 -0.65
CA CYS A 294 -1.76 -2.11 -2.06
C CYS A 294 -0.72 -2.59 -3.08
N ASN A 295 0.18 -3.50 -2.74
CA ASN A 295 1.21 -3.97 -3.69
C ASN A 295 1.99 -2.84 -4.39
N MET A 296 2.06 -1.65 -3.77
CA MET A 296 2.72 -0.46 -4.31
C MET A 296 4.15 -0.36 -3.83
N PHE A 297 5.03 0.13 -4.70
CA PHE A 297 6.42 0.41 -4.37
C PHE A 297 7.07 1.29 -5.42
N VAL A 298 8.25 1.84 -5.10
CA VAL A 298 9.24 2.33 -6.06
C VAL A 298 10.58 1.77 -5.63
N MET A 299 11.26 1.01 -6.48
CA MET A 299 12.48 0.31 -6.09
C MET A 299 13.50 0.21 -7.22
N LYS A 300 14.76 0.02 -6.87
CA LYS A 300 15.81 -0.28 -7.82
C LYS A 300 15.58 -1.64 -8.49
N ARG A 301 16.07 -1.78 -9.70
CA ARG A 301 15.91 -3.00 -10.52
C ARG A 301 16.36 -4.26 -9.79
N GLU A 302 17.53 -4.24 -9.16
CA GLU A 302 18.05 -5.39 -8.42
C GLU A 302 17.17 -5.81 -7.24
N VAL A 303 16.44 -4.85 -6.64
CA VAL A 303 15.49 -5.13 -5.55
C VAL A 303 14.22 -5.78 -6.11
N LEU A 304 13.73 -5.28 -7.25
CA LEU A 304 12.59 -5.88 -7.95
C LEU A 304 12.86 -7.33 -8.35
N ASP A 305 14.04 -7.59 -8.91
CA ASP A 305 14.45 -8.93 -9.31
C ASP A 305 14.52 -9.88 -8.10
N ALA A 306 15.09 -9.43 -6.99
CA ALA A 306 15.15 -10.22 -5.76
C ALA A 306 13.74 -10.48 -5.17
N LEU A 307 12.89 -9.45 -5.12
CA LEU A 307 11.51 -9.58 -4.66
C LEU A 307 10.71 -10.56 -5.52
N CYS A 308 10.68 -10.36 -6.83
CA CYS A 308 9.86 -11.17 -7.73
C CYS A 308 10.33 -12.63 -7.80
N THR A 309 11.64 -12.86 -7.74
CA THR A 309 12.20 -14.21 -7.68
C THR A 309 11.75 -14.98 -6.44
N TRP A 310 11.60 -14.30 -5.31
CA TRP A 310 11.10 -14.88 -4.07
C TRP A 310 9.57 -14.97 -4.03
N LEU A 311 8.87 -13.93 -4.47
CA LEU A 311 7.43 -13.74 -4.30
C LEU A 311 6.59 -14.66 -5.21
N PHE A 312 6.88 -14.68 -6.53
CA PHE A 312 6.01 -15.35 -7.49
C PHE A 312 5.94 -16.87 -7.32
N PRO A 313 7.04 -17.60 -7.01
CA PRO A 313 6.92 -19.02 -6.70
C PRO A 313 5.96 -19.33 -5.55
N ILE A 314 5.99 -18.52 -4.48
CA ILE A 314 5.07 -18.65 -3.34
C ILE A 314 3.62 -18.42 -3.79
N LEU A 315 3.37 -17.33 -4.52
CA LEU A 315 2.03 -16.97 -4.95
C LEU A 315 1.42 -17.98 -5.93
N PHE A 316 2.23 -18.57 -6.82
CA PHE A 316 1.75 -19.62 -7.73
C PHE A 316 1.31 -20.86 -6.96
N GLN A 317 2.08 -21.29 -5.97
CA GLN A 317 1.71 -22.45 -5.15
C GLN A 317 0.45 -22.18 -4.31
N VAL A 318 0.33 -20.97 -3.76
CA VAL A 318 -0.88 -20.55 -3.04
C VAL A 318 -2.08 -20.55 -3.97
N ALA A 319 -1.95 -20.01 -5.18
CA ALA A 319 -3.03 -19.96 -6.15
C ALA A 319 -3.43 -21.34 -6.69
N ASP A 320 -2.45 -22.21 -6.91
CA ASP A 320 -2.70 -23.61 -7.34
C ASP A 320 -3.41 -24.40 -6.26
N HIS A 321 -3.09 -24.16 -4.98
CA HIS A 321 -3.77 -24.81 -3.85
C HIS A 321 -5.20 -24.30 -3.64
N GLY A 322 -5.39 -22.98 -3.57
CA GLY A 322 -6.69 -22.36 -3.28
C GLY A 322 -7.65 -22.37 -4.46
N GLY A 323 -7.15 -22.55 -5.68
CA GLY A 323 -7.96 -22.64 -6.90
C GLY A 323 -8.73 -21.34 -7.22
N GLN A 324 -9.72 -21.47 -8.09
CA GLN A 324 -10.67 -20.39 -8.44
C GLN A 324 -11.80 -20.35 -7.42
N LYS A 325 -12.17 -19.15 -6.96
CA LYS A 325 -13.31 -18.94 -6.07
C LYS A 325 -14.45 -18.27 -6.84
N GLU A 326 -15.71 -18.63 -6.54
CA GLU A 326 -16.89 -18.06 -7.20
C GLU A 326 -17.06 -16.56 -6.88
N ASP A 327 -16.85 -16.19 -5.62
CA ASP A 327 -16.87 -14.78 -5.20
C ASP A 327 -15.67 -14.03 -5.76
N SER A 328 -15.92 -12.96 -6.49
CA SER A 328 -14.90 -12.18 -7.18
C SER A 328 -13.93 -11.47 -6.23
N TYR A 329 -14.37 -11.11 -5.02
CA TYR A 329 -13.51 -10.49 -4.01
C TYR A 329 -12.62 -11.56 -3.36
N LEU A 330 -13.21 -12.68 -2.94
CA LEU A 330 -12.45 -13.79 -2.35
C LEU A 330 -11.48 -14.41 -3.35
N ASN A 331 -11.81 -14.43 -4.65
CA ASN A 331 -10.93 -14.94 -5.71
C ASN A 331 -9.61 -14.16 -5.84
N ARG A 332 -9.55 -12.95 -5.30
CA ARG A 332 -8.36 -12.08 -5.32
C ARG A 332 -7.38 -12.36 -4.17
N TYR A 333 -7.54 -13.46 -3.44
CA TYR A 333 -6.69 -13.79 -2.29
C TYR A 333 -5.18 -13.77 -2.57
N PRO A 334 -4.66 -14.17 -3.76
CA PRO A 334 -3.23 -14.03 -4.04
C PRO A 334 -2.76 -12.58 -4.02
N GLY A 335 -3.58 -11.64 -4.53
CA GLY A 335 -3.31 -10.20 -4.48
C GLY A 335 -3.24 -9.68 -3.04
N PHE A 336 -4.14 -10.12 -2.17
CA PHE A 336 -4.14 -9.73 -0.76
C PHE A 336 -3.00 -10.38 0.04
N ILE A 337 -2.65 -11.63 -0.25
CA ILE A 337 -1.50 -12.32 0.34
C ILE A 337 -0.21 -11.60 -0.04
N SER A 338 -0.07 -11.18 -1.30
CA SER A 338 1.16 -10.54 -1.78
C SER A 338 1.47 -9.22 -1.08
N GLU A 339 0.47 -8.41 -0.69
CA GLU A 339 0.71 -7.20 0.12
C GLU A 339 1.45 -7.52 1.43
N ARG A 340 1.07 -8.62 2.07
CA ARG A 340 1.68 -9.09 3.32
C ARG A 340 3.06 -9.68 3.08
N LEU A 341 3.22 -10.44 2.00
CA LEU A 341 4.50 -11.04 1.62
C LEU A 341 5.52 -9.98 1.17
N ILE A 342 5.12 -8.95 0.44
CA ILE A 342 6.01 -7.83 0.08
C ILE A 342 6.53 -7.15 1.36
N SER A 343 5.65 -6.89 2.31
CA SER A 343 6.04 -6.30 3.59
C SER A 343 6.98 -7.20 4.39
N LEU A 344 6.70 -8.51 4.40
CA LEU A 344 7.57 -9.53 5.02
C LEU A 344 8.94 -9.60 4.34
N PHE A 345 9.00 -9.58 3.00
CA PHE A 345 10.25 -9.62 2.25
C PHE A 345 11.20 -8.49 2.70
N PHE A 346 10.68 -7.27 2.84
CA PHE A 346 11.48 -6.15 3.31
C PHE A 346 11.80 -6.20 4.81
N GLU A 347 10.97 -6.83 5.62
CA GLU A 347 11.33 -7.09 7.02
C GLU A 347 12.50 -8.08 7.14
N ILE A 348 12.48 -9.17 6.37
CA ILE A 348 13.55 -10.17 6.32
C ILE A 348 14.85 -9.58 5.78
N ASN A 349 14.75 -8.79 4.71
CA ASN A 349 15.92 -8.22 4.01
C ASN A 349 16.30 -6.81 4.51
N ARG A 350 15.91 -6.42 5.71
CA ARG A 350 16.11 -5.08 6.25
C ARG A 350 17.59 -4.65 6.33
N SER A 351 18.49 -5.57 6.61
CA SER A 351 19.93 -5.30 6.62
C SER A 351 20.54 -5.15 5.22
N ARG A 352 19.82 -5.61 4.20
CA ARG A 352 20.30 -5.59 2.81
C ARG A 352 19.80 -4.37 2.04
N PHE A 353 18.59 -3.88 2.36
CA PHE A 353 17.94 -2.82 1.60
C PHE A 353 17.58 -1.61 2.49
N ASN A 354 18.02 -0.43 2.09
CA ASN A 354 17.61 0.83 2.70
C ASN A 354 16.20 1.17 2.23
N LEU A 355 15.26 1.11 3.17
CA LEU A 355 13.83 1.31 2.94
C LEU A 355 13.36 2.62 3.55
N VAL A 356 12.55 3.37 2.79
CA VAL A 356 11.81 4.53 3.26
C VAL A 356 10.34 4.44 2.86
N TYR A 357 9.53 5.31 3.43
CA TYR A 357 8.10 5.34 3.18
C TYR A 357 7.68 6.62 2.45
N ALA A 358 6.61 6.53 1.65
CA ALA A 358 5.92 7.68 1.08
C ALA A 358 4.42 7.55 1.27
N ASP A 359 3.74 8.68 1.42
CA ASP A 359 2.29 8.69 1.44
C ASP A 359 1.73 8.48 0.04
N LYS A 360 0.49 8.07 -0.01
CA LYS A 360 -0.28 7.91 -1.26
C LYS A 360 -1.61 8.62 -1.13
N ASN A 361 -2.14 9.07 -2.25
CA ASN A 361 -3.53 9.53 -2.32
C ASN A 361 -4.51 8.35 -2.51
N PHE A 362 -5.77 8.67 -2.53
CA PHE A 362 -6.85 7.80 -2.96
C PHE A 362 -7.83 8.64 -3.80
N LEU A 363 -8.00 8.25 -5.06
CA LEU A 363 -8.92 8.90 -6.00
C LEU A 363 -10.26 8.18 -6.00
N PRO A 364 -11.38 8.90 -5.85
CA PRO A 364 -12.72 8.34 -5.83
C PRO A 364 -13.20 7.82 -7.20
#